data_6c5c900e668f76cf010b2005d33eb0d8
#
_entry.id   6c5c900e668f76cf010b2005d33eb0d8
#
_cell.length_a   1.000
_cell.length_b   1.000
_cell.length_c   1.000
_cell.angle_alpha   90.00
_cell.angle_beta   90.00
_cell.angle_gamma   90.00
#
_symmetry.space_group_name_H-M   'P 1'
#
loop_
_entity.id
_entity.type
_entity.pdbx_description
1 polymer ?
#
loop_
_entity_poly.entity_id
_entity_poly.type
_entity_poly.pdbx_seq_one_letter_code
_entity_poly.pdbx_strand_id
1 'polypeptide(L)'
;MMNCYVTYGTYDYLSKLKEEHDEESVMLFTNSDGAALYHETNSNSFFKNAKKYEVMDKKGDVTHPGFVVLNHIPVEESERAVFEDRFKNRAGKVESEPGCEGIRILRPISNDPYIVATFWDEEKSFKNWQTSEAYETAHKNRHTSKGLPKTIFSGKPYLKTYQVEN
;
A
#
# COMPACT_ATOMS: atom_id res chain seq x y z
N MET A 1 3.63 13.30 12.58
CA MET A 1 3.22 12.69 11.31
C MET A 1 3.18 11.16 11.44
N MET A 2 2.17 10.55 10.88
CA MET A 2 2.04 9.09 10.91
C MET A 2 3.09 8.44 10.02
N ASN A 3 3.79 7.47 10.57
CA ASN A 3 4.76 6.67 9.84
C ASN A 3 4.23 5.26 9.65
N CYS A 4 4.74 4.59 8.62
CA CYS A 4 4.44 3.19 8.37
C CYS A 4 5.75 2.43 8.24
N TYR A 5 5.83 1.30 8.90
CA TYR A 5 7.00 0.43 8.85
C TYR A 5 6.56 -0.93 8.31
N VAL A 6 7.33 -1.47 7.38
CA VAL A 6 7.05 -2.79 6.80
C VAL A 6 8.31 -3.62 6.90
N THR A 7 8.18 -4.81 7.49
CA THR A 7 9.29 -5.77 7.57
C THR A 7 8.85 -7.09 6.96
N TYR A 8 9.79 -7.77 6.32
CA TYR A 8 9.55 -9.03 5.60
C TYR A 8 10.29 -10.16 6.29
N GLY A 9 9.73 -11.36 6.21
CA GLY A 9 10.36 -12.53 6.81
C GLY A 9 9.49 -13.77 6.68
N THR A 10 9.85 -14.81 7.43
CA THR A 10 9.06 -16.03 7.46
C THR A 10 7.81 -15.82 8.30
N TYR A 11 6.77 -16.59 7.98
CA TYR A 11 5.54 -16.57 8.74
C TYR A 11 5.79 -16.86 10.23
N ASP A 12 6.59 -17.90 10.52
CA ASP A 12 6.81 -18.29 11.91
C ASP A 12 7.47 -17.18 12.73
N TYR A 13 8.49 -16.54 12.17
CA TYR A 13 9.19 -15.44 12.85
C TYR A 13 8.27 -14.23 13.06
N LEU A 14 7.56 -13.82 12.01
CA LEU A 14 6.74 -12.61 12.07
C LEU A 14 5.47 -12.83 12.90
N SER A 15 4.89 -14.02 12.85
CA SER A 15 3.73 -14.37 13.67
C SER A 15 4.08 -14.27 15.16
N LYS A 16 5.24 -14.78 15.52
CA LYS A 16 5.72 -14.73 16.90
C LYS A 16 6.02 -13.30 17.34
N LEU A 17 6.63 -12.52 16.46
CA LEU A 17 6.93 -11.12 16.75
C LEU A 17 5.63 -10.33 16.98
N LYS A 18 4.59 -10.58 16.18
CA LYS A 18 3.29 -9.94 16.35
C LYS A 18 2.66 -10.30 17.70
N GLU A 19 2.76 -11.56 18.10
CA GLU A 19 2.21 -12.00 19.40
C GLU A 19 2.90 -11.29 20.57
N GLU A 20 4.19 -11.04 20.47
CA GLU A 20 4.96 -10.34 21.50
C GLU A 20 4.57 -8.87 21.62
N HIS A 21 3.92 -8.31 20.60
CA HIS A 21 3.52 -6.90 20.53
C HIS A 21 2.05 -6.76 20.12
N ASP A 22 1.17 -7.54 20.72
CA ASP A 22 -0.24 -7.60 20.32
C ASP A 22 -1.04 -6.32 20.64
N GLU A 23 -0.55 -5.49 21.55
CA GLU A 23 -1.19 -4.20 21.83
C GLU A 23 -0.84 -3.11 20.81
N GLU A 24 0.10 -3.36 19.90
CA GLU A 24 0.48 -2.42 18.86
C GLU A 24 -0.44 -2.55 17.65
N SER A 25 -0.52 -1.48 16.84
CA SER A 25 -1.30 -1.49 15.59
C SER A 25 -0.51 -2.19 14.50
N VAL A 26 -0.47 -3.52 14.55
CA VAL A 26 0.34 -4.34 13.66
C VAL A 26 -0.56 -5.32 12.92
N MET A 27 -0.36 -5.43 11.60
CA MET A 27 -1.05 -6.42 10.77
C MET A 27 -0.06 -7.41 10.17
N LEU A 28 -0.44 -8.68 10.15
CA LEU A 28 0.35 -9.74 9.54
C LEU A 28 -0.22 -10.07 8.17
N PHE A 29 0.62 -9.91 7.15
CA PHE A 29 0.27 -10.19 5.76
C PHE A 29 0.93 -11.48 5.32
N THR A 30 0.19 -12.35 4.61
CA THR A 30 0.72 -13.63 4.13
C THR A 30 0.37 -13.86 2.67
N ASN A 31 1.28 -14.48 1.93
CA ASN A 31 1.03 -14.98 0.58
C ASN A 31 1.94 -16.18 0.30
N SER A 32 1.94 -16.67 -0.93
CA SER A 32 2.74 -17.86 -1.29
C SER A 32 4.25 -17.61 -1.22
N ASP A 33 4.68 -16.35 -1.25
CA ASP A 33 6.11 -16.01 -1.26
C ASP A 33 6.66 -15.75 0.15
N GLY A 34 5.80 -15.58 1.14
CA GLY A 34 6.25 -15.32 2.50
C GLY A 34 5.28 -14.47 3.30
N ALA A 35 5.82 -13.67 4.21
CA ALA A 35 5.03 -12.87 5.11
C ALA A 35 5.63 -11.48 5.29
N ALA A 36 4.79 -10.55 5.77
CA ALA A 36 5.21 -9.20 6.11
C ALA A 36 4.43 -8.72 7.32
N LEU A 37 5.05 -7.88 8.14
CA LEU A 37 4.35 -7.14 9.19
C LEU A 37 4.27 -5.67 8.78
N TYR A 38 3.13 -5.08 9.04
CA TYR A 38 2.79 -3.71 8.70
C TYR A 38 2.41 -2.96 9.99
N HIS A 39 3.07 -1.85 10.26
CA HIS A 39 2.90 -1.11 11.51
C HIS A 39 2.77 0.38 11.24
N GLU A 40 1.60 0.96 11.51
CA GLU A 40 1.38 2.41 11.45
C GLU A 40 1.54 2.98 12.85
N THR A 41 2.40 3.98 13.00
CA THR A 41 2.65 4.57 14.31
C THR A 41 3.16 6.01 14.17
N ASN A 42 2.89 6.84 15.17
CA ASN A 42 3.44 8.20 15.26
C ASN A 42 4.83 8.21 15.90
N SER A 43 5.28 7.05 16.39
CA SER A 43 6.58 6.90 17.04
C SER A 43 7.46 5.95 16.23
N ASN A 44 8.55 5.49 16.83
CA ASN A 44 9.40 4.50 16.19
C ASN A 44 8.81 3.09 16.36
N SER A 45 9.01 2.25 15.34
CA SER A 45 8.57 0.88 15.41
C SER A 45 9.56 0.03 16.23
N PHE A 46 9.05 -1.10 16.75
CA PHE A 46 9.90 -2.10 17.41
C PHE A 46 10.61 -3.01 16.40
N PHE A 47 10.35 -2.85 15.10
CA PHE A 47 11.02 -3.64 14.07
C PHE A 47 12.50 -3.30 14.02
N LYS A 48 13.35 -4.32 13.91
CA LYS A 48 14.80 -4.14 13.84
C LYS A 48 15.26 -3.74 12.44
N ASN A 49 14.70 -4.36 11.43
CA ASN A 49 15.02 -4.09 10.02
C ASN A 49 13.72 -3.88 9.29
N ALA A 50 13.39 -2.65 9.00
CA ALA A 50 12.13 -2.33 8.33
C ALA A 50 12.33 -1.23 7.31
N LYS A 51 11.50 -1.25 6.28
CA LYS A 51 11.38 -0.14 5.36
C LYS A 51 10.44 0.87 6.01
N LYS A 52 10.85 2.13 6.02
CA LYS A 52 10.09 3.21 6.64
C LYS A 52 9.47 4.10 5.58
N TYR A 53 8.22 4.45 5.81
CA TYR A 53 7.45 5.33 4.93
C TYR A 53 6.75 6.40 5.77
N GLU A 54 6.47 7.53 5.14
CA GLU A 54 5.55 8.52 5.71
C GLU A 54 4.18 8.29 5.07
N VAL A 55 3.12 8.30 5.88
CA VAL A 55 1.75 8.17 5.38
C VAL A 55 1.33 9.56 4.89
N MET A 56 1.42 9.79 3.58
CA MET A 56 1.11 11.10 3.01
C MET A 56 -0.38 11.32 2.74
N ASP A 57 -1.16 10.25 2.62
CA ASP A 57 -2.60 10.33 2.49
C ASP A 57 -3.23 9.09 3.11
N LYS A 58 -4.37 9.29 3.78
CA LYS A 58 -5.04 8.23 4.52
C LYS A 58 -6.55 8.44 4.44
N LYS A 59 -7.24 7.45 3.90
CA LYS A 59 -8.71 7.41 3.84
C LYS A 59 -9.20 6.08 4.38
N GLY A 60 -10.21 6.12 5.23
CA GLY A 60 -10.83 4.94 5.80
C GLY A 60 -10.13 4.38 7.02
N ASP A 61 -10.92 3.80 7.92
CA ASP A 61 -10.41 3.12 9.11
C ASP A 61 -10.23 1.65 8.79
N VAL A 62 -8.99 1.21 8.77
CA VAL A 62 -8.65 -0.18 8.45
C VAL A 62 -8.53 -0.93 9.77
N THR A 63 -9.61 -1.61 10.18
CA THR A 63 -9.66 -2.31 11.46
C THR A 63 -9.52 -3.83 11.32
N HIS A 64 -10.27 -4.42 10.39
CA HIS A 64 -10.27 -5.88 10.21
C HIS A 64 -10.27 -6.25 8.73
N PRO A 65 -9.26 -5.82 7.95
CA PRO A 65 -9.21 -6.19 6.54
C PRO A 65 -8.89 -7.67 6.40
N GLY A 66 -9.37 -8.27 5.31
CA GLY A 66 -9.04 -9.66 4.97
C GLY A 66 -7.99 -9.77 3.86
N PHE A 67 -7.82 -8.70 3.10
CA PHE A 67 -6.95 -8.70 1.92
C PHE A 67 -6.32 -7.33 1.72
N VAL A 68 -5.06 -7.30 1.30
CA VAL A 68 -4.35 -6.05 1.04
C VAL A 68 -3.64 -6.12 -0.30
N VAL A 69 -3.66 -5.00 -1.03
CA VAL A 69 -2.94 -4.84 -2.29
C VAL A 69 -1.92 -3.73 -2.11
N LEU A 70 -0.65 -4.05 -2.32
CA LEU A 70 0.45 -3.09 -2.25
C LEU A 70 0.94 -2.83 -3.67
N ASN A 71 0.55 -1.70 -4.23
CA ASN A 71 1.03 -1.28 -5.54
C ASN A 71 2.33 -0.51 -5.33
N HIS A 72 3.43 -1.11 -5.78
CA HIS A 72 4.78 -0.53 -5.67
C HIS A 72 5.06 0.29 -6.92
N ILE A 73 5.31 1.59 -6.74
CA ILE A 73 5.50 2.52 -7.85
C ILE A 73 6.89 3.14 -7.73
N PRO A 74 7.88 2.63 -8.49
CA PRO A 74 9.22 3.22 -8.49
C PRO A 74 9.19 4.58 -9.18
N VAL A 75 9.64 5.63 -8.48
CA VAL A 75 9.62 7.01 -8.98
C VAL A 75 11.04 7.56 -8.93
N GLU A 76 11.46 8.24 -10.01
CA GLU A 76 12.73 8.94 -10.03
C GLU A 76 12.77 9.98 -8.91
N GLU A 77 13.88 10.06 -8.20
CA GLU A 77 13.99 10.93 -7.04
C GLU A 77 13.67 12.39 -7.38
N SER A 78 14.14 12.88 -8.51
CA SER A 78 13.89 14.24 -8.96
C SER A 78 12.43 14.52 -9.34
N GLU A 79 11.63 13.46 -9.51
CA GLU A 79 10.24 13.57 -9.97
C GLU A 79 9.21 13.30 -8.88
N ARG A 80 9.67 13.13 -7.64
CA ARG A 80 8.75 12.79 -6.54
C ARG A 80 7.66 13.83 -6.32
N ALA A 81 8.00 15.11 -6.39
CA ALA A 81 7.01 16.17 -6.18
C ALA A 81 5.92 16.14 -7.26
N VAL A 82 6.28 15.89 -8.51
CA VAL A 82 5.33 15.80 -9.62
C VAL A 82 4.42 14.60 -9.42
N PHE A 83 4.99 13.45 -9.05
CA PHE A 83 4.22 12.24 -8.80
C PHE A 83 3.19 12.46 -7.66
N GLU A 84 3.63 13.06 -6.56
CA GLU A 84 2.75 13.27 -5.40
C GLU A 84 1.61 14.24 -5.73
N ASP A 85 1.89 15.30 -6.48
CA ASP A 85 0.88 16.25 -6.89
C ASP A 85 -0.18 15.59 -7.79
N ARG A 86 0.28 14.83 -8.78
CA ARG A 86 -0.62 14.10 -9.69
C ARG A 86 -1.46 13.08 -8.95
N PHE A 87 -0.87 12.39 -7.99
CA PHE A 87 -1.58 11.35 -7.26
C PHE A 87 -2.67 11.92 -6.35
N LYS A 88 -2.44 13.09 -5.75
CA LYS A 88 -3.45 13.76 -4.93
C LYS A 88 -4.69 14.12 -5.74
N ASN A 89 -4.51 14.37 -7.04
CA ASN A 89 -5.60 14.79 -7.93
C ASN A 89 -6.08 13.64 -8.82
N ARG A 90 -5.87 12.39 -8.38
CA ARG A 90 -6.24 11.21 -9.16
C ARG A 90 -7.75 11.15 -9.43
N ALA A 91 -8.09 10.67 -10.63
CA ALA A 91 -9.47 10.38 -10.99
C ALA A 91 -9.85 9.01 -10.42
N GLY A 92 -11.05 8.88 -9.91
CA GLY A 92 -11.51 7.62 -9.35
C GLY A 92 -10.99 7.41 -7.94
N LYS A 93 -11.90 7.21 -6.99
CA LYS A 93 -11.57 7.03 -5.58
C LYS A 93 -11.88 5.60 -5.18
N VAL A 94 -10.86 4.74 -5.28
CA VAL A 94 -11.01 3.31 -4.97
C VAL A 94 -11.54 3.09 -3.55
N GLU A 95 -11.23 4.00 -2.63
CA GLU A 95 -11.69 3.91 -1.24
C GLU A 95 -13.22 3.97 -1.11
N SER A 96 -13.92 4.40 -2.17
CA SER A 96 -15.39 4.42 -2.19
C SER A 96 -16.01 3.15 -2.77
N GLU A 97 -15.18 2.21 -3.25
CA GLU A 97 -15.67 0.99 -3.88
C GLU A 97 -16.16 -0.04 -2.85
N PRO A 98 -17.18 -0.85 -3.22
CA PRO A 98 -17.66 -1.88 -2.30
C PRO A 98 -16.57 -2.82 -1.83
N GLY A 99 -16.49 -3.02 -0.53
CA GLY A 99 -15.50 -3.90 0.07
C GLY A 99 -14.15 -3.28 0.32
N CYS A 100 -13.89 -2.07 -0.18
CA CYS A 100 -12.65 -1.36 0.13
C CYS A 100 -12.77 -0.67 1.49
N GLU A 101 -11.93 -1.07 2.44
CA GLU A 101 -11.93 -0.51 3.78
C GLU A 101 -11.12 0.78 3.88
N GLY A 102 -10.11 0.92 3.04
CA GLY A 102 -9.31 2.12 3.07
C GLY A 102 -8.13 2.09 2.12
N ILE A 103 -7.47 3.24 2.03
CA ILE A 103 -6.29 3.44 1.20
C ILE A 103 -5.24 4.18 2.01
N ARG A 104 -3.97 3.86 1.75
CA ARG A 104 -2.82 4.57 2.30
C ARG A 104 -1.84 4.85 1.18
N ILE A 105 -1.37 6.09 1.09
CA ILE A 105 -0.31 6.47 0.16
C ILE A 105 0.95 6.61 0.98
N LEU A 106 1.94 5.76 0.72
CA LEU A 106 3.16 5.67 1.51
C LEU A 106 4.34 6.24 0.73
N ARG A 107 4.94 7.30 1.28
CA ARG A 107 6.13 7.94 0.72
C ARG A 107 7.37 7.30 1.33
N PRO A 108 8.27 6.71 0.51
CA PRO A 108 9.48 6.10 1.08
C PRO A 108 10.44 7.15 1.61
N ILE A 109 11.14 6.81 2.67
CA ILE A 109 12.20 7.66 3.23
C ILE A 109 13.49 7.51 2.45
N SER A 110 13.72 6.32 1.89
CA SER A 110 14.91 6.02 1.08
C SER A 110 14.53 5.88 -0.40
N ASN A 111 15.35 5.23 -1.21
CA ASN A 111 15.11 5.04 -2.65
C ASN A 111 14.16 3.88 -2.98
N ASP A 112 13.35 3.46 -2.03
CA ASP A 112 12.34 2.44 -2.26
C ASP A 112 11.19 3.00 -3.10
N PRO A 113 10.38 2.14 -3.74
CA PRO A 113 9.18 2.59 -4.42
C PRO A 113 8.16 3.21 -3.47
N TYR A 114 7.34 4.12 -3.99
CA TYR A 114 6.11 4.51 -3.30
C TYR A 114 5.20 3.28 -3.21
N ILE A 115 4.36 3.24 -2.19
CA ILE A 115 3.36 2.19 -2.07
C ILE A 115 1.98 2.82 -1.98
N VAL A 116 1.07 2.37 -2.86
CA VAL A 116 -0.35 2.64 -2.73
C VAL A 116 -0.95 1.38 -2.15
N ALA A 117 -1.32 1.43 -0.87
CA ALA A 117 -1.89 0.28 -0.17
C ALA A 117 -3.40 0.41 -0.13
N THR A 118 -4.11 -0.59 -0.66
CA THR A 118 -5.57 -0.66 -0.55
C THR A 118 -5.94 -1.88 0.27
N PHE A 119 -6.84 -1.68 1.22
CA PHE A 119 -7.27 -2.70 2.15
C PHE A 119 -8.72 -3.09 1.85
N TRP A 120 -8.97 -4.37 1.76
CA TRP A 120 -10.25 -4.92 1.33
C TRP A 120 -10.79 -5.90 2.35
N ASP A 121 -12.11 -6.05 2.39
CA ASP A 121 -12.75 -7.04 3.27
C ASP A 121 -12.34 -8.46 2.86
N GLU A 122 -12.24 -8.71 1.54
CA GLU A 122 -11.78 -10.00 0.99
C GLU A 122 -11.23 -9.82 -0.41
N GLU A 123 -10.50 -10.80 -0.87
CA GLU A 123 -9.88 -10.79 -2.21
C GLU A 123 -10.90 -10.60 -3.32
N LYS A 124 -12.07 -11.18 -3.18
CA LYS A 124 -13.12 -11.11 -4.19
C LYS A 124 -13.55 -9.68 -4.48
N SER A 125 -13.62 -8.84 -3.46
CA SER A 125 -13.99 -7.43 -3.61
C SER A 125 -12.98 -6.69 -4.47
N PHE A 126 -11.69 -6.94 -4.28
CA PHE A 126 -10.65 -6.36 -5.12
C PHE A 126 -10.76 -6.85 -6.56
N LYS A 127 -10.97 -8.15 -6.76
CA LYS A 127 -11.13 -8.72 -8.10
C LYS A 127 -12.33 -8.12 -8.84
N ASN A 128 -13.45 -7.93 -8.12
CA ASN A 128 -14.64 -7.30 -8.68
C ASN A 128 -14.35 -5.87 -9.13
N TRP A 129 -13.61 -5.12 -8.33
CA TRP A 129 -13.24 -3.76 -8.70
C TRP A 129 -12.35 -3.73 -9.95
N GLN A 130 -11.36 -4.64 -10.06
CA GLN A 130 -10.46 -4.70 -11.22
C GLN A 130 -11.19 -4.89 -12.53
N THR A 131 -12.36 -5.52 -12.52
CA THR A 131 -13.17 -5.75 -13.71
C THR A 131 -14.30 -4.75 -13.88
N SER A 132 -14.35 -3.72 -13.03
CA SER A 132 -15.43 -2.73 -13.02
C SER A 132 -15.14 -1.55 -13.95
N GLU A 133 -16.20 -0.81 -14.28
CA GLU A 133 -16.10 0.43 -15.04
C GLU A 133 -15.31 1.49 -14.25
N ALA A 134 -15.42 1.47 -12.92
CA ALA A 134 -14.68 2.40 -12.07
C ALA A 134 -13.17 2.20 -12.22
N TYR A 135 -12.71 0.94 -12.33
CA TYR A 135 -11.30 0.64 -12.56
C TYR A 135 -10.85 1.18 -13.91
N GLU A 136 -11.64 0.95 -14.96
CA GLU A 136 -11.30 1.46 -16.29
C GLU A 136 -11.23 2.98 -16.30
N THR A 137 -12.18 3.64 -15.63
CA THR A 137 -12.19 5.11 -15.52
C THR A 137 -10.93 5.62 -14.81
N ALA A 138 -10.54 4.97 -13.72
CA ALA A 138 -9.35 5.36 -12.95
C ALA A 138 -8.06 5.19 -13.74
N HIS A 139 -8.03 4.27 -14.72
CA HIS A 139 -6.81 3.91 -15.44
C HIS A 139 -6.82 4.28 -16.93
N LYS A 140 -7.90 4.89 -17.42
CA LYS A 140 -8.06 5.18 -18.86
C LYS A 140 -6.97 6.09 -19.44
N ASN A 141 -6.34 6.91 -18.62
CA ASN A 141 -5.32 7.85 -19.06
C ASN A 141 -3.89 7.33 -18.82
N ARG A 142 -3.74 6.07 -18.41
CA ARG A 142 -2.44 5.50 -18.03
C ARG A 142 -1.38 5.63 -19.12
N HIS A 143 -1.78 5.49 -20.39
CA HIS A 143 -0.87 5.51 -21.54
C HIS A 143 -1.12 6.70 -22.47
N THR A 144 -1.77 7.75 -21.97
CA THR A 144 -2.08 8.94 -22.76
C THR A 144 -1.28 10.14 -22.23
N SER A 145 -1.37 11.27 -22.95
CA SER A 145 -0.74 12.51 -22.51
C SER A 145 -1.28 13.05 -21.19
N LYS A 146 -2.45 12.59 -20.77
CA LYS A 146 -3.05 12.98 -19.49
C LYS A 146 -2.50 12.17 -18.31
N GLY A 147 -1.88 11.02 -18.59
CA GLY A 147 -1.22 10.21 -17.58
C GLY A 147 0.16 10.77 -17.24
N LEU A 148 0.84 10.12 -16.29
CA LEU A 148 2.19 10.51 -15.92
C LEU A 148 3.18 10.15 -17.04
N PRO A 149 4.12 11.05 -17.38
CA PRO A 149 5.17 10.72 -18.34
C PRO A 149 6.01 9.55 -17.85
N LYS A 150 6.45 8.69 -18.79
CA LYS A 150 7.28 7.53 -18.44
C LYS A 150 8.59 7.91 -17.76
N THR A 151 9.09 9.12 -17.99
CA THR A 151 10.34 9.60 -17.40
C THR A 151 10.25 9.81 -15.90
N ILE A 152 9.04 9.86 -15.33
CA ILE A 152 8.84 9.98 -13.88
C ILE A 152 9.23 8.69 -13.17
N PHE A 153 9.08 7.54 -13.85
CA PHE A 153 9.28 6.24 -13.23
C PHE A 153 10.71 5.75 -13.41
N SER A 154 11.31 5.25 -12.32
CA SER A 154 12.62 4.59 -12.36
C SER A 154 12.50 3.10 -12.68
N GLY A 155 11.29 2.57 -12.74
CA GLY A 155 11.02 1.18 -13.07
C GLY A 155 9.53 0.95 -13.27
N LYS A 156 9.14 -0.28 -13.58
CA LYS A 156 7.74 -0.63 -13.77
C LYS A 156 7.03 -0.79 -12.44
N PRO A 157 5.82 -0.23 -12.29
CA PRO A 157 5.00 -0.53 -11.12
C PRO A 157 4.67 -2.02 -11.05
N TYR A 158 4.56 -2.54 -9.83
CA TYR A 158 4.20 -3.94 -9.62
C TYR A 158 3.32 -4.09 -8.38
N LEU A 159 2.45 -5.10 -8.41
CA LEU A 159 1.54 -5.39 -7.31
C LEU A 159 2.07 -6.56 -6.48
N LYS A 160 1.94 -6.42 -5.17
CA LYS A 160 2.04 -7.55 -4.24
C LYS A 160 0.73 -7.62 -3.50
N THR A 161 0.15 -8.81 -3.44
CA THR A 161 -1.12 -9.03 -2.74
C THR A 161 -0.92 -10.03 -1.61
N TYR A 162 -1.66 -9.83 -0.53
CA TYR A 162 -1.54 -10.66 0.67
C TYR A 162 -2.90 -10.88 1.29
N GLN A 163 -3.05 -12.04 1.93
CA GLN A 163 -4.14 -12.23 2.89
C GLN A 163 -3.73 -11.56 4.18
N VAL A 164 -4.67 -10.99 4.90
CA VAL A 164 -4.41 -10.38 6.20
C VAL A 164 -4.89 -11.33 7.28
N GLU A 165 -4.00 -11.68 8.20
CA GLU A 165 -4.32 -12.57 9.30
C GLU A 165 -4.74 -11.76 10.51
N ASN A 166 -5.91 -12.07 11.03
CA ASN A 166 -6.48 -11.36 12.18
C ASN A 166 -6.36 -12.17 13.46
#